data_b242351193d789b99b8232c2035b2d57
#
_entry.id   b242351193d789b99b8232c2035b2d57
#
_cell.length_a   1.000
_cell.length_b   1.000
_cell.length_c   1.000
_cell.angle_alpha   90.00
_cell.angle_beta   90.00
_cell.angle_gamma   90.00
#
_symmetry.space_group_name_H-M   'P 1'
#
loop_
_entity.id
_entity.type
_entity.pdbx_description
1 polymer ?
#
loop_
_entity_poly.entity_id
_entity_poly.type
_entity_poly.pdbx_seq_one_letter_code
_entity_poly.pdbx_strand_id
1 'polypeptide(L)'
;MALEAVGGEVAEKSMRCLAPFGLLVNYGNASNTPASLPVSSLRENRGARGFSLTATSPRWDNQKAMAELAGLILDNKVRLIVDQVLPLAEAAKAHAHLSNRGAMGKVLLIPG
;
A
#
# COMPACT_ATOMS: atom_id res chain seq x y z
N MET A 1 -1.35 -11.62 -10.30
CA MET A 1 -1.91 -10.44 -9.62
C MET A 1 -0.76 -9.49 -9.28
N ALA A 2 -0.97 -8.19 -9.42
CA ALA A 2 -0.04 -7.16 -8.97
C ALA A 2 -0.74 -6.28 -7.92
N LEU A 3 -0.03 -5.98 -6.82
CA LEU A 3 -0.45 -5.03 -5.79
C LEU A 3 0.31 -3.73 -6.01
N GLU A 4 -0.39 -2.62 -6.14
CA GLU A 4 0.18 -1.36 -6.57
C GLU A 4 -0.25 -0.24 -5.61
N ALA A 5 0.72 0.53 -5.10
CA ALA A 5 0.49 1.59 -4.11
C ALA A 5 1.09 2.94 -4.52
N VAL A 6 1.77 3.02 -5.67
CA VAL A 6 2.53 4.21 -6.07
C VAL A 6 1.70 5.15 -6.92
N GLY A 7 0.89 4.62 -7.83
CA GLY A 7 0.11 5.41 -8.78
C GLY A 7 0.92 5.85 -10.00
N GLY A 8 0.35 6.78 -10.78
CA GLY A 8 0.98 7.37 -11.96
C GLY A 8 1.56 6.34 -12.93
N GLU A 9 2.73 6.65 -13.47
CA GLU A 9 3.42 5.81 -14.46
C GLU A 9 3.74 4.38 -13.95
N VAL A 10 3.93 4.21 -12.63
CA VAL A 10 4.20 2.89 -12.05
C VAL A 10 2.99 1.99 -12.17
N ALA A 11 1.79 2.49 -11.92
CA ALA A 11 0.55 1.74 -12.10
C ALA A 11 0.33 1.34 -13.57
N GLU A 12 0.63 2.25 -14.50
CA GLU A 12 0.54 1.97 -15.93
C GLU A 12 1.53 0.89 -16.38
N LYS A 13 2.78 0.96 -15.92
CA LYS A 13 3.80 -0.07 -16.16
C LYS A 13 3.42 -1.42 -15.56
N SER A 14 2.91 -1.41 -14.33
CA SER A 14 2.44 -2.61 -13.63
C SER A 14 1.31 -3.30 -14.40
N MET A 15 0.38 -2.52 -14.97
CA MET A 15 -0.69 -3.05 -15.80
C MET A 15 -0.15 -3.74 -17.06
N ARG A 16 0.88 -3.18 -17.70
CA ARG A 16 1.50 -3.78 -18.89
C ARG A 16 2.24 -5.09 -18.60
N CYS A 17 2.74 -5.25 -17.37
CA CYS A 17 3.46 -6.46 -16.95
C CYS A 17 2.53 -7.62 -16.56
N LEU A 18 1.22 -7.42 -16.51
CA LEU A 18 0.29 -8.50 -16.18
C LEU A 18 0.23 -9.55 -17.30
N ALA A 19 0.22 -10.80 -16.92
CA ALA A 19 -0.15 -11.89 -17.81
C ALA A 19 -1.63 -11.80 -18.22
N PRO A 20 -2.08 -12.52 -19.27
CA PRO A 20 -3.50 -12.70 -19.54
C PRO A 20 -4.26 -13.13 -18.31
N PHE A 21 -5.50 -12.64 -18.12
CA PHE A 21 -6.33 -12.82 -16.93
C PHE A 21 -5.75 -12.26 -15.62
N GLY A 22 -4.67 -11.45 -15.70
CA GLY A 22 -4.05 -10.79 -14.56
C GLY A 22 -4.92 -9.68 -13.98
N LEU A 23 -4.78 -9.43 -12.67
CA LEU A 23 -5.47 -8.38 -11.95
C LEU A 23 -4.47 -7.42 -11.32
N LEU A 24 -4.63 -6.12 -11.60
CA LEU A 24 -3.98 -5.03 -10.86
C LEU A 24 -4.91 -4.58 -9.74
N VAL A 25 -4.42 -4.60 -8.50
CA VAL A 25 -5.11 -4.02 -7.35
C VAL A 25 -4.35 -2.78 -6.91
N ASN A 26 -4.92 -1.61 -7.19
CA ASN A 26 -4.36 -0.34 -6.72
C ASN A 26 -4.96 0.00 -5.35
N TYR A 27 -4.10 0.21 -4.35
CA TYR A 27 -4.51 0.53 -2.98
C TYR A 27 -3.81 1.78 -2.42
N GLY A 28 -3.14 2.55 -3.27
CA GLY A 28 -2.45 3.77 -2.86
C GLY A 28 -2.09 4.68 -4.03
N ASN A 29 -1.55 5.83 -3.70
CA ASN A 29 -1.07 6.84 -4.64
C ASN A 29 0.13 7.59 -4.06
N ALA A 30 1.19 6.88 -3.70
CA ALA A 30 2.38 7.44 -3.04
C ALA A 30 3.13 8.44 -3.90
N SER A 31 2.99 8.40 -5.23
CA SER A 31 3.54 9.41 -6.14
C SER A 31 2.76 10.73 -6.16
N ASN A 32 1.57 10.74 -5.57
CA ASN A 32 0.59 11.83 -5.68
C ASN A 32 0.25 12.21 -7.13
N THR A 33 0.44 11.27 -8.05
CA THR A 33 0.16 11.45 -9.49
C THR A 33 -0.93 10.46 -9.91
N PRO A 34 -2.06 10.91 -10.49
CA PRO A 34 -3.09 10.02 -10.98
C PRO A 34 -2.55 9.06 -12.04
N ALA A 35 -2.95 7.80 -11.99
CA ALA A 35 -2.72 6.85 -13.07
C ALA A 35 -3.83 6.94 -14.12
N SER A 36 -3.45 6.81 -15.39
CA SER A 36 -4.40 6.71 -16.49
C SER A 36 -4.28 5.34 -17.14
N LEU A 37 -5.32 4.53 -17.01
CA LEU A 37 -5.37 3.20 -17.62
C LEU A 37 -6.35 3.23 -18.81
N PRO A 38 -5.85 3.26 -20.05
CA PRO A 38 -6.72 3.20 -21.21
C PRO A 38 -7.44 1.83 -21.26
N VAL A 39 -8.68 1.81 -21.73
CA VAL A 39 -9.48 0.58 -21.84
C VAL A 39 -8.75 -0.49 -22.65
N SER A 40 -7.92 -0.09 -23.61
CA SER A 40 -7.08 -1.00 -24.38
C SER A 40 -6.08 -1.80 -23.54
N SER A 41 -5.72 -1.34 -22.34
CA SER A 41 -4.86 -2.07 -21.42
C SER A 41 -5.52 -3.29 -20.77
N LEU A 42 -6.87 -3.36 -20.86
CA LEU A 42 -7.66 -4.48 -20.32
C LEU A 42 -7.78 -5.66 -21.31
N ARG A 43 -7.05 -5.61 -22.44
CA ARG A 43 -6.98 -6.72 -23.39
C ARG A 43 -6.52 -8.00 -22.68
N GLU A 44 -6.84 -9.14 -23.28
CA GLU A 44 -6.49 -10.47 -22.77
C GLU A 44 -7.13 -10.76 -21.38
N ASN A 45 -8.33 -10.21 -21.17
CA ASN A 45 -9.11 -10.37 -19.93
C ASN A 45 -8.36 -9.86 -18.67
N ARG A 46 -7.43 -8.91 -18.84
CA ARG A 46 -6.81 -8.23 -17.71
C ARG A 46 -7.82 -7.32 -17.01
N GLY A 47 -7.64 -7.13 -15.70
CA GLY A 47 -8.50 -6.27 -14.90
C GLY A 47 -7.70 -5.29 -14.04
N ALA A 48 -8.36 -4.20 -13.65
CA ALA A 48 -7.87 -3.29 -12.62
C ALA A 48 -8.96 -3.05 -11.59
N ARG A 49 -8.59 -2.99 -10.30
CA ARG A 49 -9.49 -2.70 -9.19
C ARG A 49 -8.84 -1.75 -8.21
N GLY A 50 -9.58 -0.72 -7.79
CA GLY A 50 -9.21 0.12 -6.67
C GLY A 50 -9.61 -0.54 -5.34
N PHE A 51 -8.81 -0.34 -4.31
CA PHE A 51 -9.11 -0.68 -2.93
C PHE A 51 -8.81 0.53 -2.04
N SER A 52 -9.72 0.87 -1.14
CA SER A 52 -9.56 1.96 -0.18
C SER A 52 -10.02 1.51 1.20
N LEU A 53 -9.15 1.70 2.20
CA LEU A 53 -9.48 1.45 3.61
C LEU A 53 -10.52 2.43 4.15
N THR A 54 -10.60 3.63 3.56
CA THR A 54 -11.53 4.69 3.99
C THR A 54 -12.89 4.61 3.31
N ALA A 55 -13.00 3.81 2.25
CA ALA A 55 -14.28 3.59 1.61
C ALA A 55 -15.18 2.77 2.53
N THR A 56 -16.27 3.37 2.98
CA THR A 56 -17.27 2.66 3.76
C THR A 56 -17.99 1.65 2.87
N SER A 57 -17.85 0.38 3.22
CA SER A 57 -18.60 -0.69 2.56
C SER A 57 -19.23 -1.57 3.64
N PRO A 58 -20.53 -1.89 3.55
CA PRO A 58 -21.14 -2.82 4.49
C PRO A 58 -20.56 -4.23 4.45
N ARG A 59 -19.72 -4.52 3.44
CA ARG A 59 -19.00 -5.81 3.30
C ARG A 59 -17.59 -5.79 3.89
N TRP A 60 -17.12 -4.63 4.35
CA TRP A 60 -15.76 -4.48 4.88
C TRP A 60 -15.79 -3.92 6.29
N ASP A 61 -15.34 -4.71 7.23
CA ASP A 61 -15.20 -4.34 8.64
C ASP A 61 -13.71 -4.12 8.97
N ASN A 62 -13.33 -2.85 9.07
CA ASN A 62 -11.96 -2.47 9.39
C ASN A 62 -11.52 -2.96 10.78
N GLN A 63 -12.43 -2.99 11.76
CA GLN A 63 -12.09 -3.44 13.12
C GLN A 63 -11.77 -4.94 13.12
N LYS A 64 -12.60 -5.72 12.45
CA LYS A 64 -12.37 -7.16 12.29
C LYS A 64 -11.07 -7.44 11.54
N ALA A 65 -10.82 -6.75 10.43
CA ALA A 65 -9.59 -6.90 9.66
C ALA A 65 -8.34 -6.55 10.48
N MET A 66 -8.39 -5.48 11.28
CA MET A 66 -7.30 -5.09 12.15
C MET A 66 -7.07 -6.12 13.28
N ALA A 67 -8.13 -6.69 13.85
CA ALA A 67 -8.01 -7.74 14.85
C ALA A 67 -7.38 -9.01 14.26
N GLU A 68 -7.77 -9.41 13.05
CA GLU A 68 -7.16 -10.54 12.34
C GLU A 68 -5.67 -10.30 12.05
N LEU A 69 -5.29 -9.10 11.58
CA LEU A 69 -3.89 -8.72 11.36
C LEU A 69 -3.07 -8.76 12.66
N ALA A 70 -3.62 -8.24 13.76
CA ALA A 70 -2.97 -8.30 15.06
C ALA A 70 -2.74 -9.77 15.51
N GLY A 71 -3.72 -10.62 15.32
CA GLY A 71 -3.60 -12.07 15.57
C GLY A 71 -2.48 -12.71 14.76
N LEU A 72 -2.39 -12.41 13.46
CA LEU A 72 -1.32 -12.94 12.59
C LEU A 72 0.07 -12.48 13.04
N ILE A 73 0.21 -11.26 13.56
CA ILE A 73 1.47 -10.74 14.09
C ILE A 73 1.83 -11.46 15.39
N LEU A 74 0.88 -11.61 16.32
CA LEU A 74 1.09 -12.30 17.59
C LEU A 74 1.44 -13.77 17.39
N ASP A 75 0.85 -14.42 16.39
CA ASP A 75 1.14 -15.81 16.01
C ASP A 75 2.45 -15.96 15.23
N ASN A 76 3.21 -14.89 15.02
CA ASN A 76 4.43 -14.86 14.18
C ASN A 76 4.22 -15.30 12.72
N LYS A 77 2.99 -15.26 12.21
CA LYS A 77 2.67 -15.55 10.80
C LYS A 77 2.96 -14.37 9.88
N VAL A 78 2.97 -13.15 10.43
CA VAL A 78 3.34 -11.90 9.75
C VAL A 78 4.40 -11.21 10.57
N ARG A 79 5.55 -10.93 9.95
CA ARG A 79 6.64 -10.18 10.57
C ARG A 79 6.47 -8.69 10.28
N LEU A 80 6.29 -7.90 11.33
CA LEU A 80 6.33 -6.45 11.24
C LEU A 80 7.81 -5.98 11.33
N ILE A 81 8.28 -5.32 10.27
CA ILE A 81 9.62 -4.73 10.29
C ILE A 81 9.51 -3.29 10.76
N VAL A 82 10.16 -2.97 11.85
CA VAL A 82 10.33 -1.61 12.38
C VAL A 82 11.76 -1.17 12.08
N ASP A 83 11.89 -0.11 11.30
CA ASP A 83 13.19 0.44 10.91
C ASP A 83 13.73 1.40 11.99
N GLN A 84 12.91 2.36 12.41
CA GLN A 84 13.28 3.31 13.45
C GLN A 84 12.12 3.58 14.40
N VAL A 85 12.49 3.90 15.65
CA VAL A 85 11.58 4.39 16.69
C VAL A 85 12.15 5.71 17.20
N LEU A 86 11.40 6.79 17.05
CA LEU A 86 11.83 8.15 17.39
C LEU A 86 10.82 8.81 18.34
N PRO A 87 11.26 9.73 19.20
CA PRO A 87 10.36 10.60 19.94
C PRO A 87 9.48 11.42 19.00
N LEU A 88 8.25 11.72 19.38
CA LEU A 88 7.35 12.58 18.58
C LEU A 88 7.98 13.95 18.27
N ALA A 89 8.80 14.50 19.17
CA ALA A 89 9.54 15.73 18.95
C ALA A 89 10.50 15.67 17.73
N GLU A 90 10.92 14.48 17.32
CA GLU A 90 11.78 14.25 16.15
C GLU A 90 10.99 13.90 14.87
N ALA A 91 9.71 14.23 14.80
CA ALA A 91 8.86 13.90 13.64
C ALA A 91 9.44 14.43 12.31
N ALA A 92 10.06 15.62 12.32
CA ALA A 92 10.70 16.17 11.13
C ALA A 92 11.83 15.26 10.59
N LYS A 93 12.62 14.66 11.50
CA LYS A 93 13.69 13.70 11.15
C LYS A 93 13.10 12.40 10.59
N ALA A 94 12.02 11.91 11.19
CA ALA A 94 11.29 10.72 10.68
C ALA A 94 10.77 10.96 9.26
N HIS A 95 10.15 12.11 8.99
CA HIS A 95 9.69 12.49 7.66
C HIS A 95 10.83 12.60 6.64
N ALA A 96 11.94 13.23 7.02
CA ALA A 96 13.11 13.32 6.14
C ALA A 96 13.66 11.93 5.78
N HIS A 97 13.73 11.01 6.75
CA HIS A 97 14.17 9.63 6.53
C HIS A 97 13.27 8.89 5.54
N LEU A 98 11.95 9.00 5.68
CA LEU A 98 10.98 8.43 4.74
C LEU A 98 11.10 9.03 3.34
N SER A 99 11.19 10.38 3.24
CA SER A 99 11.27 11.09 1.96
C SER A 99 12.53 10.75 1.17
N ASN A 100 13.63 10.50 1.86
CA ASN A 100 14.91 10.11 1.27
C ASN A 100 14.97 8.62 0.91
N ARG A 101 13.85 7.88 1.03
CA ARG A 101 13.76 6.43 0.78
C ARG A 101 14.76 5.62 1.61
N GLY A 102 15.14 6.12 2.79
CA GLY A 102 16.07 5.45 3.70
C GLY A 102 15.42 4.34 4.53
N ALA A 103 14.10 4.36 4.65
CA ALA A 103 13.40 3.43 5.54
C ALA A 103 13.21 2.03 4.92
N MET A 104 13.55 1.00 5.68
CA MET A 104 13.25 -0.40 5.37
C MET A 104 12.26 -0.96 6.41
N GLY A 105 11.00 -0.57 6.29
CA GLY A 105 9.94 -0.95 7.23
C GLY A 105 9.18 0.24 7.76
N LYS A 106 8.68 0.16 9.00
CA LYS A 106 7.91 1.21 9.66
C LYS A 106 8.81 2.15 10.45
N VAL A 107 8.56 3.45 10.35
CA VAL A 107 9.12 4.44 11.26
C VAL A 107 8.02 4.79 12.27
N LEU A 108 8.32 4.59 13.55
CA LEU A 108 7.37 4.82 14.64
C LEU A 108 7.75 6.09 15.40
N LEU A 109 6.74 6.84 15.82
CA LEU A 109 6.88 7.98 16.70
C LEU A 109 6.26 7.64 18.06
N ILE A 110 7.00 7.84 19.13
CA ILE A 110 6.52 7.62 20.51
C ILE A 110 6.15 8.97 21.10
N PRO A 111 4.91 9.18 21.56
CA PRO A 111 4.53 10.32 22.37
C PRO A 111 5.38 10.33 23.65
N GLY A 112 5.86 11.52 24.05
CA GLY A 112 6.56 11.70 25.34
C GLY A 112 5.59 11.75 26.52
#